data_fc9c5587eece8ba4435ff2973d3a856d
#
_entry.id   fc9c5587eece8ba4435ff2973d3a856d
#
_cell.length_a   1.000
_cell.length_b   1.000
_cell.length_c   1.000
_cell.angle_alpha   90.00
_cell.angle_beta   90.00
_cell.angle_gamma   90.00
#
_symmetry.space_group_name_H-M   'P 1'
#
loop_
_entity.id
_entity.type
_entity.pdbx_description
1 polymer ?
#
loop_
_entity_poly.entity_id
_entity_poly.type
_entity_poly.pdbx_seq_one_letter_code
_entity_poly.pdbx_strand_id
1 'polypeptide(L)'
;VLAGLTNNPSNYDVYNHPDKVKSRQETILSQMLDQNMITEDEYNAAVSEQLNYRPYEEYQKDVKSTYSYFTDEVIKDVINDLKEQKGYSELVAENMVYSGGLKIHATIDTKVQDALDSVYTDDSAFPNTEKYGEVPESAMVITDKQGDIVAIAGGRGQKTLSRSFSFATDARRQPGSSFKPLASYGPAMDAGIIVPSTTIYD
;
A
#
# COMPACT_ATOMS: atom_id res chain seq x y z
N VAL A 1 -2.29 23.36 -16.11
CA VAL A 1 -2.07 22.86 -14.73
C VAL A 1 -1.54 21.44 -14.75
N LEU A 2 -2.28 20.46 -15.28
CA LEU A 2 -1.88 19.04 -15.23
C LEU A 2 -0.47 18.76 -15.78
N ALA A 3 -0.10 19.37 -16.91
CA ALA A 3 1.25 19.22 -17.48
C ALA A 3 2.36 19.75 -16.56
N GLY A 4 2.07 20.73 -15.71
CA GLY A 4 3.03 21.28 -14.76
C GLY A 4 3.26 20.43 -13.53
N LEU A 5 2.27 19.63 -13.13
CA LEU A 5 2.31 18.79 -11.93
C LEU A 5 3.27 17.59 -12.09
N THR A 6 3.41 17.05 -13.29
CA THR A 6 4.17 15.84 -13.57
C THR A 6 5.66 15.95 -13.27
N ASN A 7 6.21 17.17 -13.28
CA ASN A 7 7.65 17.39 -13.06
C ASN A 7 8.07 17.30 -11.58
N ASN A 8 7.19 17.66 -10.65
CA ASN A 8 7.44 17.57 -9.20
C ASN A 8 6.10 17.61 -8.45
N PRO A 9 5.37 16.48 -8.36
CA PRO A 9 4.01 16.42 -7.81
C PRO A 9 3.90 16.94 -6.38
N SER A 10 4.87 16.61 -5.52
CA SER A 10 4.84 17.02 -4.11
C SER A 10 5.02 18.54 -3.93
N ASN A 11 5.79 19.19 -4.82
CA ASN A 11 6.05 20.61 -4.73
C ASN A 11 4.92 21.44 -5.37
N TYR A 12 4.16 20.85 -6.29
CA TYR A 12 3.03 21.46 -6.99
C TYR A 12 1.68 20.85 -6.58
N ASP A 13 1.57 20.41 -5.35
CA ASP A 13 0.31 19.93 -4.76
C ASP A 13 -0.67 21.11 -4.65
N VAL A 14 -1.82 20.99 -5.30
CA VAL A 14 -2.83 22.04 -5.36
C VAL A 14 -3.45 22.40 -4.00
N TYR A 15 -3.40 21.49 -3.06
CA TYR A 15 -3.96 21.66 -1.71
C TYR A 15 -2.94 22.26 -0.73
N ASN A 16 -1.68 21.81 -0.83
CA ASN A 16 -0.62 22.22 0.10
C ASN A 16 0.15 23.45 -0.42
N HIS A 17 0.23 23.65 -1.74
CA HIS A 17 1.02 24.69 -2.37
C HIS A 17 0.30 25.38 -3.54
N PRO A 18 -0.93 25.92 -3.35
CA PRO A 18 -1.73 26.51 -4.44
C PRO A 18 -1.00 27.65 -5.15
N ASP A 19 -0.24 28.48 -4.41
CA ASP A 19 0.51 29.60 -4.99
C ASP A 19 1.60 29.12 -5.94
N LYS A 20 2.30 28.04 -5.61
CA LYS A 20 3.32 27.44 -6.50
C LYS A 20 2.70 26.85 -7.75
N VAL A 21 1.51 26.26 -7.62
CA VAL A 21 0.76 25.71 -8.75
C VAL A 21 0.36 26.84 -9.70
N LYS A 22 -0.15 27.96 -9.17
CA LYS A 22 -0.52 29.13 -9.95
C LYS A 22 0.69 29.73 -10.67
N SER A 23 1.79 29.97 -9.97
CA SER A 23 3.02 30.48 -10.56
C SER A 23 3.57 29.55 -11.66
N ARG A 24 3.51 28.23 -11.46
CA ARG A 24 3.90 27.25 -12.48
C ARG A 24 2.99 27.26 -13.69
N GLN A 25 1.67 27.40 -13.49
CA GLN A 25 0.71 27.58 -14.57
C GLN A 25 1.05 28.81 -15.42
N GLU A 26 1.26 29.96 -14.79
CA GLU A 26 1.60 31.21 -15.47
C GLU A 26 2.90 31.11 -16.28
N THR A 27 3.92 30.46 -15.72
CA THR A 27 5.18 30.19 -16.43
C THR A 27 4.96 29.36 -17.69
N ILE A 28 4.15 28.31 -17.61
CA ILE A 28 3.85 27.45 -18.77
C ILE A 28 3.05 28.21 -19.81
N LEU A 29 2.03 28.96 -19.40
CA LEU A 29 1.21 29.78 -20.32
C LEU A 29 2.04 30.85 -21.03
N SER A 30 2.98 31.50 -20.32
CA SER A 30 3.91 32.46 -20.93
C SER A 30 4.78 31.79 -22.01
N GLN A 31 5.32 30.60 -21.72
CA GLN A 31 6.09 29.85 -22.71
C GLN A 31 5.27 29.40 -23.92
N MET A 32 3.99 29.06 -23.72
CA MET A 32 3.08 28.72 -24.82
C MET A 32 2.77 29.93 -25.70
N LEU A 33 2.62 31.12 -25.10
CA LEU A 33 2.46 32.36 -25.81
C LEU A 33 3.72 32.71 -26.62
N ASP A 34 4.90 32.64 -26.00
CA ASP A 34 6.20 32.90 -26.65
C ASP A 34 6.45 31.98 -27.86
N GLN A 35 5.95 30.75 -27.79
CA GLN A 35 6.04 29.75 -28.86
C GLN A 35 4.88 29.84 -29.87
N ASN A 36 4.01 30.83 -29.78
CA ASN A 36 2.81 31.01 -30.60
C ASN A 36 1.86 29.78 -30.58
N MET A 37 1.83 29.06 -29.48
CA MET A 37 0.90 27.94 -29.25
C MET A 37 -0.49 28.41 -28.82
N ILE A 38 -0.58 29.59 -28.20
CA ILE A 38 -1.79 30.27 -27.79
C ILE A 38 -1.70 31.77 -28.19
N THR A 39 -2.83 32.39 -28.34
CA THR A 39 -2.94 33.84 -28.58
C THR A 39 -2.84 34.62 -27.25
N GLU A 40 -2.61 35.93 -27.34
CA GLU A 40 -2.58 36.83 -26.18
C GLU A 40 -3.93 36.88 -25.44
N ASP A 41 -5.04 36.81 -26.17
CA ASP A 41 -6.38 36.73 -25.58
C ASP A 41 -6.60 35.44 -24.80
N GLU A 42 -6.17 34.31 -25.35
CA GLU A 42 -6.22 32.99 -24.66
C GLU A 42 -5.32 32.97 -23.43
N TYR A 43 -4.12 33.58 -23.50
CA TYR A 43 -3.23 33.72 -22.37
C TYR A 43 -3.89 34.51 -21.24
N ASN A 44 -4.42 35.70 -21.54
CA ASN A 44 -5.06 36.60 -20.58
C ASN A 44 -6.30 35.92 -19.93
N ALA A 45 -7.11 35.25 -20.73
CA ALA A 45 -8.25 34.47 -20.24
C ALA A 45 -7.81 33.36 -19.28
N ALA A 46 -6.80 32.56 -19.65
CA ALA A 46 -6.31 31.44 -18.85
C ALA A 46 -5.61 31.89 -17.55
N VAL A 47 -4.89 33.00 -17.55
CA VAL A 47 -4.25 33.57 -16.35
C VAL A 47 -5.29 34.10 -15.37
N SER A 48 -6.37 34.73 -15.89
CA SER A 48 -7.45 35.28 -15.07
C SER A 48 -8.43 34.22 -14.54
N GLU A 49 -8.41 33.03 -15.12
CA GLU A 49 -9.29 31.93 -14.71
C GLU A 49 -9.03 31.49 -13.26
N GLN A 50 -10.07 31.52 -12.46
CA GLN A 50 -10.01 30.97 -11.12
C GLN A 50 -10.14 29.44 -11.17
N LEU A 51 -9.07 28.74 -10.76
CA LEU A 51 -9.06 27.31 -10.76
C LEU A 51 -9.94 26.76 -9.63
N ASN A 52 -10.96 25.98 -9.99
CA ASN A 52 -11.81 25.29 -9.05
C ASN A 52 -11.27 23.89 -8.83
N TYR A 53 -10.70 23.65 -7.65
CA TYR A 53 -10.33 22.31 -7.21
C TYR A 53 -11.48 21.70 -6.44
N ARG A 54 -11.62 20.36 -6.55
CA ARG A 54 -12.53 19.63 -5.68
C ARG A 54 -12.09 19.86 -4.22
N PRO A 55 -13.01 20.09 -3.27
CA PRO A 55 -12.65 20.30 -1.87
C PRO A 55 -11.76 19.17 -1.34
N TYR A 56 -10.74 19.53 -0.55
CA TYR A 56 -9.79 18.55 0.00
C TYR A 56 -10.50 17.46 0.82
N GLU A 57 -11.57 17.83 1.52
CA GLU A 57 -12.40 16.90 2.30
C GLU A 57 -13.14 15.87 1.43
N GLU A 58 -13.58 16.27 0.22
CA GLU A 58 -14.16 15.35 -0.75
C GLU A 58 -13.11 14.46 -1.39
N TYR A 59 -11.93 15.02 -1.71
CA TYR A 59 -10.78 14.25 -2.16
C TYR A 59 -10.38 13.21 -1.11
N GLN A 60 -10.32 13.59 0.16
CA GLN A 60 -10.03 12.69 1.28
C GLN A 60 -11.09 11.59 1.43
N LYS A 61 -12.35 11.83 1.10
CA LYS A 61 -13.39 10.80 1.14
C LYS A 61 -13.19 9.74 0.07
N ASP A 62 -12.72 10.11 -1.11
CA ASP A 62 -12.43 9.15 -2.18
C ASP A 62 -11.09 8.42 -1.96
N VAL A 63 -10.11 9.08 -1.36
CA VAL A 63 -8.86 8.46 -0.92
C VAL A 63 -9.08 7.51 0.28
N LYS A 64 -10.22 7.61 0.96
CA LYS A 64 -10.61 6.72 2.07
C LYS A 64 -10.96 5.29 1.67
N SER A 65 -10.94 4.91 0.41
CA SER A 65 -10.80 3.50 0.05
C SER A 65 -9.33 3.07 0.08
N THR A 66 -8.69 3.24 1.24
CA THR A 66 -7.38 2.65 1.46
C THR A 66 -7.52 1.14 1.35
N TYR A 67 -6.78 0.53 0.42
CA TYR A 67 -6.78 -0.91 0.30
C TYR A 67 -6.27 -1.57 1.58
N SER A 68 -6.87 -2.71 1.95
CA SER A 68 -6.34 -3.53 3.04
C SER A 68 -4.91 -4.00 2.72
N TYR A 69 -4.17 -4.43 3.73
CA TYR A 69 -2.86 -5.06 3.51
C TYR A 69 -2.97 -6.29 2.62
N PHE A 70 -4.05 -7.06 2.76
CA PHE A 70 -4.33 -8.19 1.89
C PHE A 70 -4.50 -7.76 0.42
N THR A 71 -5.29 -6.73 0.16
CA THR A 71 -5.50 -6.22 -1.20
C THR A 71 -4.21 -5.67 -1.81
N ASP A 72 -3.39 -4.98 -1.02
CA ASP A 72 -2.09 -4.48 -1.48
C ASP A 72 -1.16 -5.63 -1.90
N GLU A 73 -1.13 -6.73 -1.14
CA GLU A 73 -0.33 -7.90 -1.48
C GLU A 73 -0.84 -8.60 -2.75
N VAL A 74 -2.15 -8.76 -2.88
CA VAL A 74 -2.76 -9.29 -4.12
C VAL A 74 -2.39 -8.44 -5.34
N ILE A 75 -2.43 -7.12 -5.24
CA ILE A 75 -2.02 -6.22 -6.33
C ILE A 75 -0.55 -6.44 -6.69
N LYS A 76 0.32 -6.52 -5.69
CA LYS A 76 1.75 -6.75 -5.84
C LYS A 76 2.05 -8.09 -6.51
N ASP A 77 1.39 -9.15 -6.07
CA ASP A 77 1.54 -10.49 -6.63
C ASP A 77 1.10 -10.53 -8.10
N VAL A 78 -0.07 -9.96 -8.43
CA VAL A 78 -0.56 -9.91 -9.82
C VAL A 78 0.37 -9.10 -10.72
N ILE A 79 0.91 -7.97 -10.25
CA ILE A 79 1.90 -7.19 -11.01
C ILE A 79 3.15 -8.04 -11.26
N ASN A 80 3.66 -8.73 -10.25
CA ASN A 80 4.84 -9.60 -10.39
C ASN A 80 4.58 -10.76 -11.35
N ASP A 81 3.45 -11.43 -11.24
CA ASP A 81 3.03 -12.49 -12.16
C ASP A 81 2.94 -12.01 -13.61
N LEU A 82 2.38 -10.84 -13.85
CA LEU A 82 2.31 -10.26 -15.20
C LEU A 82 3.70 -9.94 -15.76
N LYS A 83 4.63 -9.49 -14.90
CA LYS A 83 6.02 -9.25 -15.30
C LYS A 83 6.75 -10.56 -15.61
N GLU A 84 6.64 -11.55 -14.72
CA GLU A 84 7.38 -12.82 -14.86
C GLU A 84 6.82 -13.72 -15.95
N GLN A 85 5.48 -13.86 -16.03
CA GLN A 85 4.84 -14.82 -16.94
C GLN A 85 4.53 -14.23 -18.31
N LYS A 86 4.31 -12.90 -18.40
CA LYS A 86 3.96 -12.22 -19.66
C LYS A 86 5.08 -11.33 -20.20
N GLY A 87 6.13 -11.10 -19.42
CA GLY A 87 7.23 -10.21 -19.80
C GLY A 87 6.82 -8.73 -19.87
N TYR A 88 5.75 -8.34 -19.18
CA TYR A 88 5.31 -6.94 -19.17
C TYR A 88 6.28 -6.07 -18.36
N SER A 89 6.44 -4.81 -18.80
CA SER A 89 7.08 -3.82 -17.95
C SER A 89 6.19 -3.51 -16.74
N GLU A 90 6.77 -2.98 -15.66
CA GLU A 90 6.05 -2.61 -14.45
C GLU A 90 4.85 -1.69 -14.74
N LEU A 91 5.07 -0.66 -15.56
CA LEU A 91 4.03 0.29 -15.95
C LEU A 91 2.86 -0.40 -16.69
N VAL A 92 3.17 -1.34 -17.58
CA VAL A 92 2.14 -2.10 -18.33
C VAL A 92 1.38 -3.01 -17.39
N ALA A 93 2.08 -3.71 -16.49
CA ALA A 93 1.46 -4.59 -15.49
C ALA A 93 0.54 -3.81 -14.54
N GLU A 94 0.99 -2.67 -14.03
CA GLU A 94 0.15 -1.78 -13.20
C GLU A 94 -1.10 -1.30 -13.95
N ASN A 95 -0.96 -0.85 -15.20
CA ASN A 95 -2.11 -0.44 -16.02
C ASN A 95 -3.09 -1.59 -16.25
N MET A 96 -2.59 -2.81 -16.43
CA MET A 96 -3.45 -3.99 -16.56
C MET A 96 -4.25 -4.28 -15.29
N VAL A 97 -3.64 -4.14 -14.12
CA VAL A 97 -4.32 -4.35 -12.84
C VAL A 97 -5.42 -3.31 -12.62
N TYR A 98 -5.15 -2.03 -12.87
CA TYR A 98 -6.09 -0.95 -12.55
C TYR A 98 -7.11 -0.66 -13.66
N SER A 99 -6.78 -0.92 -14.91
CA SER A 99 -7.59 -0.51 -16.07
C SER A 99 -7.77 -1.59 -17.12
N GLY A 100 -7.08 -2.72 -17.01
CA GLY A 100 -7.12 -3.80 -18.00
C GLY A 100 -8.32 -4.74 -17.91
N GLY A 101 -9.24 -4.50 -16.97
CA GLY A 101 -10.47 -5.30 -16.81
C GLY A 101 -10.21 -6.71 -16.28
N LEU A 102 -9.13 -6.94 -15.55
CA LEU A 102 -8.81 -8.23 -14.96
C LEU A 102 -9.87 -8.63 -13.92
N LYS A 103 -10.18 -9.92 -13.86
CA LYS A 103 -10.91 -10.54 -12.76
C LYS A 103 -9.91 -11.30 -11.90
N ILE A 104 -9.66 -10.79 -10.71
CA ILE A 104 -8.71 -11.36 -9.76
C ILE A 104 -9.52 -12.15 -8.72
N HIS A 105 -9.22 -13.44 -8.58
CA HIS A 105 -9.79 -14.32 -7.57
C HIS A 105 -8.76 -14.47 -6.46
N ALA A 106 -9.12 -14.03 -5.26
CA ALA A 106 -8.26 -14.07 -4.09
C ALA A 106 -8.81 -15.04 -3.03
N THR A 107 -7.94 -15.49 -2.15
CA THR A 107 -8.23 -16.45 -1.07
C THR A 107 -8.75 -15.77 0.21
N ILE A 108 -8.97 -14.47 0.20
CA ILE A 108 -9.44 -13.71 1.36
C ILE A 108 -10.74 -14.28 1.93
N ASP A 109 -10.76 -14.51 3.25
CA ASP A 109 -11.99 -14.64 4.02
C ASP A 109 -12.30 -13.29 4.69
N THR A 110 -13.33 -12.60 4.19
CA THR A 110 -13.68 -11.26 4.67
C THR A 110 -14.06 -11.24 6.14
N LYS A 111 -14.64 -12.31 6.68
CA LYS A 111 -14.98 -12.40 8.11
C LYS A 111 -13.73 -12.50 8.97
N VAL A 112 -12.74 -13.27 8.51
CA VAL A 112 -11.47 -13.42 9.20
C VAL A 112 -10.68 -12.11 9.11
N GLN A 113 -10.67 -11.45 7.94
CA GLN A 113 -10.02 -10.16 7.76
C GLN A 113 -10.66 -9.07 8.63
N ASP A 114 -12.00 -8.98 8.66
CA ASP A 114 -12.72 -8.00 9.49
C ASP A 114 -12.43 -8.22 11.00
N ALA A 115 -12.38 -9.48 11.44
CA ALA A 115 -12.02 -9.80 12.82
C ALA A 115 -10.57 -9.41 13.13
N LEU A 116 -9.63 -9.67 12.21
CA LEU A 116 -8.25 -9.29 12.35
C LEU A 116 -8.08 -7.76 12.39
N ASP A 117 -8.73 -7.04 11.50
CA ASP A 117 -8.70 -5.58 11.43
C ASP A 117 -9.27 -4.96 12.71
N SER A 118 -10.33 -5.53 13.29
CA SER A 118 -10.92 -5.04 14.54
C SER A 118 -9.93 -5.14 15.72
N VAL A 119 -9.11 -6.20 15.77
CA VAL A 119 -8.06 -6.36 16.81
C VAL A 119 -6.91 -5.39 16.54
N TYR A 120 -6.46 -5.27 15.29
CA TYR A 120 -5.29 -4.47 14.94
C TYR A 120 -5.53 -2.96 15.01
N THR A 121 -6.78 -2.51 14.96
CA THR A 121 -7.18 -1.12 15.16
C THR A 121 -7.49 -0.76 16.61
N ASP A 122 -7.53 -1.74 17.52
CA ASP A 122 -7.73 -1.54 18.94
C ASP A 122 -6.38 -1.57 19.68
N ASP A 123 -5.86 -0.41 20.06
CA ASP A 123 -4.61 -0.31 20.80
C ASP A 123 -4.63 -1.06 22.15
N SER A 124 -5.81 -1.26 22.75
CA SER A 124 -5.95 -1.98 24.01
C SER A 124 -5.70 -3.49 23.89
N ALA A 125 -5.76 -4.04 22.66
CA ALA A 125 -5.47 -5.43 22.38
C ALA A 125 -3.96 -5.75 22.47
N PHE A 126 -3.10 -4.74 22.57
CA PHE A 126 -1.64 -4.90 22.58
C PHE A 126 -1.05 -4.52 23.93
N PRO A 127 0.08 -5.14 24.32
CA PRO A 127 0.77 -4.78 25.57
C PRO A 127 1.16 -3.30 25.59
N ASN A 128 0.90 -2.65 26.73
CA ASN A 128 1.42 -1.30 26.94
C ASN A 128 2.93 -1.36 27.20
N THR A 129 3.69 -0.69 26.34
CA THR A 129 5.16 -0.68 26.40
C THR A 129 5.75 0.70 26.56
N GLU A 130 5.00 1.65 27.14
CA GLU A 130 5.45 3.04 27.44
C GLU A 130 6.81 3.09 28.15
N LYS A 131 7.21 2.01 28.81
CA LYS A 131 8.51 1.91 29.49
C LYS A 131 9.72 2.24 28.59
N TYR A 132 9.58 2.11 27.28
CA TYR A 132 10.68 2.34 26.33
C TYR A 132 10.43 3.52 25.38
N GLY A 133 9.33 4.26 25.55
CA GLY A 133 8.99 5.45 24.75
C GLY A 133 8.58 5.14 23.30
N GLU A 134 8.57 3.86 22.90
CA GLU A 134 8.18 3.42 21.56
C GLU A 134 7.10 2.34 21.67
N VAL A 135 6.10 2.41 20.79
CA VAL A 135 5.06 1.39 20.64
C VAL A 135 5.58 0.33 19.69
N PRO A 136 5.72 -0.94 20.09
CA PRO A 136 6.20 -1.98 19.20
C PRO A 136 5.17 -2.26 18.11
N GLU A 137 5.65 -2.43 16.89
CA GLU A 137 4.85 -2.87 15.76
C GLU A 137 4.52 -4.37 15.88
N SER A 138 3.41 -4.73 15.26
CA SER A 138 2.95 -6.09 15.12
C SER A 138 2.39 -6.31 13.73
N ALA A 139 2.51 -7.54 13.24
CA ALA A 139 1.91 -7.98 11.98
C ALA A 139 1.45 -9.42 12.10
N MET A 140 0.45 -9.80 11.31
CA MET A 140 -0.10 -11.15 11.32
C MET A 140 -0.51 -11.59 9.92
N VAL A 141 -0.23 -12.87 9.62
CA VAL A 141 -0.76 -13.58 8.47
C VAL A 141 -1.58 -14.76 8.99
N ILE A 142 -2.80 -14.92 8.51
CA ILE A 142 -3.65 -16.06 8.83
C ILE A 142 -3.80 -16.91 7.58
N THR A 143 -3.57 -18.21 7.73
CA THR A 143 -3.74 -19.20 6.66
C THR A 143 -4.86 -20.17 7.01
N ASP A 144 -5.48 -20.74 6.00
CA ASP A 144 -6.36 -21.86 6.16
C ASP A 144 -5.59 -23.20 6.29
N LYS A 145 -6.31 -24.34 6.31
CA LYS A 145 -5.71 -25.67 6.43
C LYS A 145 -4.97 -26.12 5.16
N GLN A 146 -5.22 -25.48 4.04
CA GLN A 146 -4.57 -25.73 2.77
C GLN A 146 -3.27 -24.92 2.64
N GLY A 147 -3.08 -23.94 3.50
CA GLY A 147 -1.95 -23.02 3.49
C GLY A 147 -2.23 -21.74 2.73
N ASP A 148 -3.48 -21.55 2.24
CA ASP A 148 -3.87 -20.32 1.55
C ASP A 148 -3.99 -19.17 2.56
N ILE A 149 -3.43 -18.00 2.22
CA ILE A 149 -3.54 -16.80 3.04
C ILE A 149 -4.97 -16.27 2.97
N VAL A 150 -5.64 -16.17 4.10
CA VAL A 150 -7.05 -15.72 4.19
C VAL A 150 -7.21 -14.34 4.83
N ALA A 151 -6.19 -13.86 5.58
CA ALA A 151 -6.17 -12.50 6.13
C ALA A 151 -4.74 -12.02 6.38
N ILE A 152 -4.51 -10.70 6.29
CA ILE A 152 -3.23 -10.05 6.55
C ILE A 152 -3.45 -8.74 7.32
N ALA A 153 -2.73 -8.57 8.44
CA ALA A 153 -2.50 -7.28 9.08
C ALA A 153 -1.00 -6.95 8.97
N GLY A 154 -0.66 -5.90 8.27
CA GLY A 154 0.73 -5.51 8.00
C GLY A 154 1.31 -4.51 9.00
N GLY A 155 0.53 -4.07 9.99
CA GLY A 155 0.95 -3.11 11.02
C GLY A 155 -0.20 -2.79 11.96
N ARG A 156 0.08 -2.18 13.11
CA ARG A 156 -0.91 -1.73 14.09
C ARG A 156 -1.60 -0.45 13.66
N GLY A 157 -2.80 -0.24 14.19
CA GLY A 157 -3.60 0.96 13.98
C GLY A 157 -4.31 0.99 12.61
N GLN A 158 -4.99 2.09 12.37
CA GLN A 158 -5.72 2.30 11.13
C GLN A 158 -4.76 2.53 9.96
N LYS A 159 -4.84 1.68 8.95
CA LYS A 159 -4.09 1.89 7.70
C LYS A 159 -4.59 3.16 6.99
N THR A 160 -3.68 4.06 6.65
CA THR A 160 -4.00 5.38 6.07
C THR A 160 -3.60 5.53 4.62
N LEU A 161 -2.71 4.67 4.11
CA LEU A 161 -2.17 4.74 2.76
C LEU A 161 -2.23 3.36 2.10
N SER A 162 -2.69 3.31 0.84
CA SER A 162 -2.56 2.11 0.00
C SER A 162 -1.11 1.89 -0.40
N ARG A 163 -0.71 0.62 -0.58
CA ARG A 163 0.66 0.21 -0.94
C ARG A 163 1.73 0.71 0.05
N SER A 164 1.34 0.89 1.32
CA SER A 164 2.29 1.21 2.38
C SER A 164 3.09 -0.03 2.79
N PHE A 165 4.23 0.19 3.45
CA PHE A 165 5.07 -0.88 3.98
C PHE A 165 4.27 -1.82 4.90
N SER A 166 4.44 -3.12 4.70
CA SER A 166 3.81 -4.18 5.48
C SER A 166 4.85 -4.93 6.30
N PHE A 167 4.73 -4.92 7.62
CA PHE A 167 5.58 -5.74 8.47
C PHE A 167 5.33 -7.25 8.29
N ALA A 168 4.18 -7.63 7.72
CA ALA A 168 3.85 -9.03 7.44
C ALA A 168 4.58 -9.58 6.21
N THR A 169 4.73 -8.76 5.15
CA THR A 169 5.17 -9.24 3.83
C THR A 169 6.45 -8.58 3.33
N ASP A 170 6.78 -7.35 3.78
CA ASP A 170 7.96 -6.61 3.32
C ASP A 170 9.11 -6.64 4.34
N ALA A 171 8.80 -6.77 5.65
CA ALA A 171 9.83 -6.78 6.69
C ALA A 171 10.66 -8.07 6.65
N ARG A 172 11.98 -7.91 6.80
CA ARG A 172 12.90 -9.02 6.93
C ARG A 172 13.56 -8.97 8.30
N ARG A 173 13.34 -10.00 9.11
CA ARG A 173 13.88 -10.12 10.47
C ARG A 173 14.44 -11.52 10.68
N GLN A 174 15.42 -11.64 11.58
CA GLN A 174 15.89 -12.95 12.02
C GLN A 174 14.78 -13.62 12.84
N PRO A 175 14.35 -14.84 12.50
CA PRO A 175 13.25 -15.52 13.18
C PRO A 175 13.64 -15.99 14.58
N GLY A 176 14.93 -16.19 14.86
CA GLY A 176 15.40 -16.73 16.12
C GLY A 176 14.75 -18.09 16.44
N SER A 177 14.38 -18.28 17.69
CA SER A 177 13.78 -19.54 18.17
C SER A 177 12.41 -19.86 17.58
N SER A 178 11.72 -18.89 16.99
CA SER A 178 10.43 -19.14 16.32
C SER A 178 10.57 -20.03 15.07
N PHE A 179 11.78 -20.21 14.56
CA PHE A 179 12.07 -21.09 13.44
C PHE A 179 12.26 -22.57 13.85
N LYS A 180 12.38 -22.88 15.15
CA LYS A 180 12.58 -24.26 15.65
C LYS A 180 11.51 -25.26 15.16
N PRO A 181 10.21 -24.92 15.08
CA PRO A 181 9.20 -25.82 14.55
C PRO A 181 9.52 -26.31 13.14
N LEU A 182 10.01 -25.43 12.28
CA LEU A 182 10.33 -25.74 10.88
C LEU A 182 11.71 -26.40 10.73
N ALA A 183 12.71 -25.92 11.46
CA ALA A 183 14.11 -26.36 11.28
C ALA A 183 14.48 -27.61 12.08
N SER A 184 13.80 -27.86 13.19
CA SER A 184 14.19 -28.94 14.11
C SER A 184 13.05 -29.93 14.37
N TYR A 185 11.91 -29.45 14.86
CA TYR A 185 10.85 -30.36 15.33
C TYR A 185 10.09 -31.03 14.18
N GLY A 186 9.75 -30.26 13.11
CA GLY A 186 9.07 -30.82 11.94
C GLY A 186 9.88 -31.96 11.29
N PRO A 187 11.14 -31.74 10.92
CA PRO A 187 11.99 -32.79 10.36
C PRO A 187 12.19 -33.98 11.29
N ALA A 188 12.31 -33.75 12.61
CA ALA A 188 12.45 -34.82 13.57
C ALA A 188 11.17 -35.67 13.73
N MET A 189 9.99 -35.03 13.62
CA MET A 189 8.70 -35.76 13.60
C MET A 189 8.52 -36.51 12.27
N ASP A 190 8.86 -35.93 11.16
CA ASP A 190 8.78 -36.56 9.83
C ASP A 190 9.68 -37.82 9.76
N ALA A 191 10.86 -37.73 10.35
CA ALA A 191 11.79 -38.85 10.49
C ALA A 191 11.38 -39.87 11.57
N GLY A 192 10.27 -39.68 12.30
CA GLY A 192 9.80 -40.55 13.36
C GLY A 192 10.68 -40.59 14.62
N ILE A 193 11.58 -39.62 14.79
CA ILE A 193 12.50 -39.54 15.94
C ILE A 193 11.78 -39.01 17.17
N ILE A 194 10.83 -38.12 17.01
CA ILE A 194 10.01 -37.55 18.09
C ILE A 194 8.54 -37.57 17.72
N VAL A 195 7.68 -37.42 18.70
CA VAL A 195 6.24 -37.20 18.59
C VAL A 195 5.87 -35.94 19.39
N PRO A 196 4.68 -35.34 19.20
CA PRO A 196 4.31 -34.11 19.92
C PRO A 196 4.40 -34.18 21.44
N SER A 197 4.28 -35.40 22.01
CA SER A 197 4.39 -35.65 23.44
C SER A 197 5.81 -36.02 23.92
N THR A 198 6.81 -36.02 23.04
CA THR A 198 8.19 -36.32 23.42
C THR A 198 8.74 -35.23 24.35
N THR A 199 9.22 -35.65 25.52
CA THR A 199 9.89 -34.75 26.46
C THR A 199 11.35 -34.54 26.03
N ILE A 200 11.75 -33.27 25.95
CA ILE A 200 13.12 -32.87 25.63
C ILE A 200 13.67 -32.16 26.87
N TYR A 201 14.85 -32.52 27.31
CA TYR A 201 15.58 -31.81 28.36
C TYR A 201 16.30 -30.62 27.70
N ASP A 202 16.11 -29.44 28.29
CA ASP A 202 16.77 -28.19 27.89
C ASP A 202 17.95 -27.92 28.83
#